data_8628659e498c46ee34afcad9f03f913c
#
_entry.id   8628659e498c46ee34afcad9f03f913c
#
_cell.length_a   1.000
_cell.length_b   1.000
_cell.length_c   1.000
_cell.angle_alpha   90.00
_cell.angle_beta   90.00
_cell.angle_gamma   90.00
#
_symmetry.space_group_name_H-M   'P 1'
#
loop_
_entity.id
_entity.type
_entity.pdbx_description
1 polymer ?
#
loop_
_entity_poly.entity_id
_entity_poly.type
_entity_poly.pdbx_seq_one_letter_code
_entity_poly.pdbx_strand_id
1 'polypeptide(L)'
;MATHLNIVVVEDNDDLRETIVELLAALGHRVLGLSCAEHLGDEGAQAQIDLLVVDLNLPGEDGVSLSRRLRSIQPGLRILMMTARDTVRDKVAGYEAGADIYLTKPVSVEELSAAVQSLGLRLRADQALPESQAQLSLQVKGLRAQCPLGSIELSAVEVALLTALARAPGQRLAYWQLFEIINPGGDAANLANLAVRVTRLRKKLTDVGVSGPTLQVVRHEGYQLCLPVKLL
;
A
#
# COMPACT_ATOMS: atom_id res chain seq x y z
N MET A 1 9.51 14.48 -16.68
CA MET A 1 9.29 15.52 -15.65
C MET A 1 9.35 14.86 -14.29
N ALA A 2 10.16 15.39 -13.36
CA ALA A 2 10.24 14.87 -12.00
C ALA A 2 8.89 15.01 -11.29
N THR A 3 8.50 14.01 -10.50
CA THR A 3 7.25 14.05 -9.73
C THR A 3 7.52 14.78 -8.44
N HIS A 4 6.94 15.95 -8.25
CA HIS A 4 6.93 16.59 -6.93
C HIS A 4 5.95 15.86 -6.04
N LEU A 5 6.42 15.29 -4.93
CA LEU A 5 5.62 14.60 -3.93
C LEU A 5 5.61 15.42 -2.64
N ASN A 6 4.51 15.34 -1.90
CA ASN A 6 4.45 15.78 -0.51
C ASN A 6 4.83 14.59 0.38
N ILE A 7 6.03 14.63 0.93
CA ILE A 7 6.63 13.53 1.70
C ILE A 7 6.67 13.91 3.17
N VAL A 8 6.23 13.02 4.04
CA VAL A 8 6.49 13.13 5.48
C VAL A 8 7.49 12.06 5.87
N VAL A 9 8.54 12.49 6.58
CA VAL A 9 9.59 11.63 7.15
C VAL A 9 9.40 11.62 8.66
N VAL A 10 9.21 10.44 9.25
CA VAL A 10 9.11 10.26 10.69
C VAL A 10 10.27 9.39 11.16
N GLU A 11 11.23 10.00 11.84
CA GLU A 11 12.50 9.42 12.28
C GLU A 11 12.93 10.13 13.55
N ASP A 12 13.22 9.39 14.61
CA ASP A 12 13.61 9.95 15.91
C ASP A 12 15.08 10.41 15.97
N ASN A 13 15.94 9.83 15.14
CA ASN A 13 17.34 10.28 15.01
C ASN A 13 17.41 11.56 14.18
N ASP A 14 17.83 12.68 14.82
CA ASP A 14 17.87 14.00 14.21
C ASP A 14 18.76 14.06 12.97
N ASP A 15 20.00 13.54 13.06
CA ASP A 15 20.98 13.58 11.97
C ASP A 15 20.48 12.78 10.74
N LEU A 16 19.91 11.61 10.99
CA LEU A 16 19.37 10.78 9.93
C LEU A 16 18.13 11.42 9.30
N ARG A 17 17.23 11.98 10.11
CA ARG A 17 16.04 12.69 9.64
C ARG A 17 16.42 13.87 8.75
N GLU A 18 17.36 14.72 9.19
CA GLU A 18 17.83 15.86 8.42
C GLU A 18 18.46 15.41 7.10
N THR A 19 19.32 14.39 7.13
CA THR A 19 19.94 13.82 5.91
C THR A 19 18.89 13.35 4.90
N ILE A 20 17.84 12.64 5.35
CA ILE A 20 16.76 12.16 4.48
C ILE A 20 15.96 13.34 3.92
N VAL A 21 15.63 14.31 4.76
CA VAL A 21 14.87 15.51 4.35
C VAL A 21 15.64 16.29 3.28
N GLU A 22 16.93 16.57 3.50
CA GLU A 22 17.77 17.29 2.55
C GLU A 22 17.91 16.54 1.23
N LEU A 23 18.15 15.24 1.28
CA LEU A 23 18.24 14.39 0.09
C LEU A 23 16.97 14.45 -0.74
N LEU A 24 15.81 14.23 -0.12
CA LEU A 24 14.55 14.21 -0.83
C LEU A 24 14.12 15.59 -1.31
N ALA A 25 14.46 16.65 -0.58
CA ALA A 25 14.26 18.04 -1.01
C ALA A 25 15.13 18.39 -2.22
N ALA A 26 16.39 17.92 -2.25
CA ALA A 26 17.29 18.09 -3.39
C ALA A 26 16.80 17.38 -4.66
N LEU A 27 16.03 16.30 -4.50
CA LEU A 27 15.33 15.61 -5.60
C LEU A 27 14.06 16.35 -6.08
N GLY A 28 13.71 17.47 -5.44
CA GLY A 28 12.60 18.33 -5.84
C GLY A 28 11.27 17.98 -5.16
N HIS A 29 11.28 17.22 -4.07
CA HIS A 29 10.08 16.92 -3.29
C HIS A 29 9.80 17.99 -2.22
N ARG A 30 8.56 18.10 -1.78
CA ARG A 30 8.21 18.83 -0.55
C ARG A 30 8.32 17.87 0.62
N VAL A 31 9.20 18.16 1.57
CA VAL A 31 9.48 17.22 2.65
C VAL A 31 9.28 17.87 4.00
N LEU A 32 8.53 17.19 4.87
CA LEU A 32 8.35 17.53 6.27
C LEU A 32 9.00 16.44 7.13
N GLY A 33 9.98 16.80 7.95
CA GLY A 33 10.60 15.90 8.91
C GLY A 33 9.98 16.03 10.29
N LEU A 34 9.63 14.92 10.92
CA LEU A 34 9.06 14.82 12.26
C LEU A 34 9.86 13.83 13.09
N SER A 35 10.06 14.13 14.37
CA SER A 35 10.82 13.27 15.31
C SER A 35 9.94 12.18 15.94
N CYS A 36 8.62 12.31 15.90
CA CYS A 36 7.69 11.32 16.44
C CYS A 36 6.34 11.39 15.70
N ALA A 37 5.53 10.36 15.87
CA ALA A 37 4.24 10.21 15.22
C ALA A 37 3.19 11.23 15.70
N GLU A 38 3.28 11.67 16.95
CA GLU A 38 2.36 12.60 17.59
C GLU A 38 2.41 13.99 16.96
N HIS A 39 3.57 14.38 16.42
CA HIS A 39 3.71 15.66 15.71
C HIS A 39 2.95 15.70 14.37
N LEU A 40 2.54 14.54 13.87
CA LEU A 40 1.72 14.50 12.67
C LEU A 40 0.26 14.96 12.92
N GLY A 41 -0.21 14.94 14.17
CA GLY A 41 -1.47 15.48 14.66
C GLY A 41 -2.69 15.33 13.74
N ASP A 42 -3.77 16.00 14.11
CA ASP A 42 -4.95 16.14 13.24
C ASP A 42 -4.70 17.02 12.01
N GLU A 43 -3.67 17.86 12.04
CA GLU A 43 -3.24 18.70 10.92
C GLU A 43 -2.62 17.88 9.77
N GLY A 44 -1.90 16.82 10.08
CA GLY A 44 -1.40 15.87 9.08
C GLY A 44 -2.51 15.06 8.40
N ALA A 45 -3.66 14.92 9.06
CA ALA A 45 -4.84 14.27 8.47
C ALA A 45 -5.54 15.18 7.43
N GLN A 46 -5.30 16.50 7.45
CA GLN A 46 -5.85 17.45 6.49
C GLN A 46 -4.88 17.72 5.32
N ALA A 47 -3.58 17.50 5.50
CA ALA A 47 -2.60 17.62 4.44
C ALA A 47 -2.65 16.37 3.52
N GLN A 48 -2.71 16.59 2.22
CA GLN A 48 -2.59 15.49 1.27
C GLN A 48 -1.13 15.02 1.25
N ILE A 49 -0.85 13.92 1.96
CA ILE A 49 0.47 13.28 2.00
C ILE A 49 0.51 12.25 0.87
N ASP A 50 1.51 12.37 -0.01
CA ASP A 50 1.71 11.41 -1.11
C ASP A 50 2.50 10.20 -0.65
N LEU A 51 3.51 10.41 0.19
CA LEU A 51 4.43 9.39 0.68
C LEU A 51 4.78 9.61 2.16
N LEU A 52 4.66 8.56 2.94
CA LEU A 52 5.20 8.46 4.30
C LEU A 52 6.50 7.65 4.26
N VAL A 53 7.59 8.22 4.77
CA VAL A 53 8.84 7.51 5.10
C VAL A 53 8.89 7.40 6.60
N VAL A 54 8.94 6.20 7.15
CA VAL A 54 8.76 5.98 8.61
C VAL A 54 9.72 4.94 9.15
N ASP A 55 10.38 5.25 10.29
CA ASP A 55 11.02 4.22 11.11
C ASP A 55 9.97 3.44 11.90
N LEU A 56 10.21 2.15 12.09
CA LEU A 56 9.38 1.30 12.95
C LEU A 56 9.64 1.56 14.45
N ASN A 57 10.87 1.94 14.80
CA ASN A 57 11.28 2.11 16.19
C ASN A 57 11.15 3.57 16.65
N LEU A 58 9.95 4.12 16.55
CA LEU A 58 9.65 5.47 17.03
C LEU A 58 9.33 5.46 18.53
N PRO A 59 9.66 6.52 19.27
CA PRO A 59 9.14 6.73 20.62
C PRO A 59 7.62 7.01 20.56
N GLY A 60 6.88 6.55 21.55
CA GLY A 60 5.43 6.73 21.60
C GLY A 60 4.67 5.81 20.66
N GLU A 61 3.95 6.35 19.68
CA GLU A 61 3.28 5.56 18.65
C GLU A 61 4.31 4.97 17.68
N ASP A 62 4.42 3.65 17.63
CA ASP A 62 5.34 2.96 16.72
C ASP A 62 4.96 3.15 15.23
N GLY A 63 5.96 2.97 14.34
CA GLY A 63 5.77 3.19 12.91
C GLY A 63 4.73 2.26 12.26
N VAL A 64 4.49 1.06 12.83
CA VAL A 64 3.48 0.11 12.33
C VAL A 64 2.07 0.67 12.63
N SER A 65 1.86 1.13 13.87
CA SER A 65 0.59 1.72 14.31
C SER A 65 0.27 3.00 13.55
N LEU A 66 1.26 3.90 13.41
CA LEU A 66 1.15 5.11 12.60
C LEU A 66 0.75 4.79 11.15
N SER A 67 1.43 3.82 10.54
CA SER A 67 1.16 3.41 9.16
C SER A 67 -0.27 2.90 8.98
N ARG A 68 -0.75 2.05 9.89
CA ARG A 68 -2.14 1.56 9.88
C ARG A 68 -3.14 2.70 10.03
N ARG A 69 -2.90 3.60 10.98
CA ARG A 69 -3.77 4.76 11.24
C ARG A 69 -3.87 5.65 10.00
N LEU A 70 -2.75 6.07 9.43
CA LEU A 70 -2.73 6.93 8.25
C LEU A 70 -3.33 6.23 7.02
N ARG A 71 -3.05 4.95 6.82
CA ARG A 71 -3.63 4.17 5.73
C ARG A 71 -5.16 4.07 5.84
N SER A 72 -5.70 4.01 7.05
CA SER A 72 -7.16 4.01 7.27
C SER A 72 -7.82 5.34 6.90
N ILE A 73 -7.10 6.46 7.02
CA ILE A 73 -7.58 7.81 6.70
C ILE A 73 -7.35 8.10 5.21
N GLN A 74 -6.17 7.78 4.70
CA GLN A 74 -5.76 8.01 3.31
C GLN A 74 -5.39 6.68 2.62
N PRO A 75 -6.35 5.95 2.04
CA PRO A 75 -6.09 4.66 1.39
C PRO A 75 -5.07 4.73 0.24
N GLY A 76 -4.92 5.87 -0.44
CA GLY A 76 -3.94 6.09 -1.51
C GLY A 76 -2.54 6.47 -1.05
N LEU A 77 -2.33 6.75 0.25
CA LEU A 77 -1.02 7.09 0.80
C LEU A 77 0.02 6.00 0.48
N ARG A 78 1.19 6.35 0.00
CA ARG A 78 2.32 5.41 -0.14
C ARG A 78 3.14 5.38 1.15
N ILE A 79 3.59 4.19 1.54
CA ILE A 79 4.32 3.99 2.80
C ILE A 79 5.63 3.25 2.50
N LEU A 80 6.74 3.90 2.85
CA LEU A 80 8.08 3.35 2.83
C LEU A 80 8.56 3.21 4.28
N MET A 81 8.79 1.99 4.73
CA MET A 81 9.33 1.70 6.04
C MET A 81 10.85 1.59 5.98
N MET A 82 11.56 2.29 6.87
CA MET A 82 12.99 2.21 7.05
C MET A 82 13.29 1.80 8.48
N THR A 83 14.02 0.69 8.69
CA THR A 83 14.24 0.18 10.05
C THR A 83 15.49 -0.66 10.17
N ALA A 84 16.03 -0.73 11.38
CA ALA A 84 17.12 -1.65 11.71
C ALA A 84 16.65 -3.11 11.87
N ARG A 85 15.34 -3.38 11.88
CA ARG A 85 14.77 -4.73 11.97
C ARG A 85 14.89 -5.41 10.61
N ASP A 86 15.58 -6.55 10.56
CA ASP A 86 15.88 -7.26 9.32
C ASP A 86 15.27 -8.68 9.26
N THR A 87 14.58 -9.11 10.34
CA THR A 87 13.98 -10.44 10.37
C THR A 87 12.83 -10.57 9.37
N VAL A 88 12.62 -11.78 8.87
CA VAL A 88 11.48 -12.08 7.99
C VAL A 88 10.16 -11.73 8.66
N ARG A 89 10.05 -11.97 9.97
CA ARG A 89 8.85 -11.66 10.75
C ARG A 89 8.56 -10.16 10.79
N ASP A 90 9.59 -9.33 10.97
CA ASP A 90 9.43 -7.87 10.99
C ASP A 90 9.02 -7.33 9.61
N LYS A 91 9.59 -7.88 8.52
CA LYS A 91 9.21 -7.52 7.16
C LYS A 91 7.76 -7.88 6.86
N VAL A 92 7.33 -9.07 7.28
CA VAL A 92 5.93 -9.50 7.14
C VAL A 92 5.00 -8.56 7.90
N ALA A 93 5.29 -8.25 9.16
CA ALA A 93 4.50 -7.33 9.97
C ALA A 93 4.43 -5.91 9.34
N GLY A 94 5.52 -5.43 8.75
CA GLY A 94 5.56 -4.16 8.02
C GLY A 94 4.63 -4.16 6.80
N TYR A 95 4.66 -5.22 6.00
CA TYR A 95 3.76 -5.34 4.83
C TYR A 95 2.30 -5.50 5.25
N GLU A 96 2.01 -6.23 6.32
CA GLU A 96 0.67 -6.34 6.90
C GLU A 96 0.13 -5.00 7.42
N ALA A 97 1.03 -4.15 7.92
CA ALA A 97 0.69 -2.79 8.32
C ALA A 97 0.44 -1.85 7.13
N GLY A 98 0.68 -2.32 5.90
CA GLY A 98 0.42 -1.59 4.68
C GLY A 98 1.64 -0.90 4.07
N ALA A 99 2.86 -1.31 4.40
CA ALA A 99 4.06 -0.83 3.69
C ALA A 99 4.00 -1.19 2.20
N ASP A 100 4.33 -0.23 1.35
CA ASP A 100 4.53 -0.48 -0.08
C ASP A 100 5.97 -0.93 -0.37
N ILE A 101 6.94 -0.41 0.40
CA ILE A 101 8.35 -0.80 0.37
C ILE A 101 8.87 -0.86 1.80
N TYR A 102 9.80 -1.80 2.03
CA TYR A 102 10.50 -2.00 3.30
C TYR A 102 12.00 -1.99 3.05
N LEU A 103 12.72 -1.04 3.64
CA LEU A 103 14.16 -0.91 3.55
C LEU A 103 14.81 -1.20 4.92
N THR A 104 15.90 -1.95 4.90
CA THR A 104 16.66 -2.27 6.11
C THR A 104 17.83 -1.31 6.25
N LYS A 105 17.95 -0.63 7.40
CA LYS A 105 19.10 0.26 7.71
C LYS A 105 20.40 -0.57 7.87
N PRO A 106 21.55 -0.10 7.37
CA PRO A 106 21.78 1.19 6.72
C PRO A 106 21.27 1.22 5.28
N VAL A 107 20.59 2.31 4.87
CA VAL A 107 20.02 2.51 3.53
C VAL A 107 20.95 3.43 2.74
N SER A 108 21.31 3.05 1.53
CA SER A 108 22.08 3.93 0.65
C SER A 108 21.21 5.04 0.04
N VAL A 109 21.84 6.13 -0.39
CA VAL A 109 21.17 7.24 -1.09
C VAL A 109 20.49 6.75 -2.36
N GLU A 110 21.15 5.86 -3.10
CA GLU A 110 20.65 5.28 -4.34
C GLU A 110 19.42 4.41 -4.09
N GLU A 111 19.42 3.60 -3.03
CA GLU A 111 18.32 2.72 -2.68
C GLU A 111 17.09 3.51 -2.25
N LEU A 112 17.26 4.52 -1.38
CA LEU A 112 16.18 5.39 -0.96
C LEU A 112 15.58 6.16 -2.14
N SER A 113 16.45 6.74 -2.99
CA SER A 113 16.03 7.50 -4.17
C SER A 113 15.24 6.62 -5.15
N ALA A 114 15.72 5.40 -5.42
CA ALA A 114 15.04 4.45 -6.30
C ALA A 114 13.68 4.02 -5.74
N ALA A 115 13.59 3.78 -4.43
CA ALA A 115 12.34 3.43 -3.76
C ALA A 115 11.30 4.57 -3.86
N VAL A 116 11.70 5.80 -3.54
CA VAL A 116 10.83 6.98 -3.63
C VAL A 116 10.38 7.23 -5.07
N GLN A 117 11.28 7.13 -6.05
CA GLN A 117 10.95 7.27 -7.46
C GLN A 117 9.95 6.20 -7.91
N SER A 118 10.15 4.93 -7.52
CA SER A 118 9.24 3.84 -7.84
C SER A 118 7.83 4.07 -7.28
N LEU A 119 7.73 4.56 -6.03
CA LEU A 119 6.44 4.88 -5.41
C LEU A 119 5.77 6.09 -6.08
N GLY A 120 6.54 7.11 -6.45
CA GLY A 120 6.04 8.27 -7.18
C GLY A 120 5.48 7.91 -8.56
N LEU A 121 6.12 6.99 -9.29
CA LEU A 121 5.61 6.50 -10.58
C LEU A 121 4.28 5.74 -10.40
N ARG A 122 4.15 4.92 -9.37
CA ARG A 122 2.90 4.20 -9.05
C ARG A 122 1.79 5.16 -8.67
N LEU A 123 2.09 6.19 -7.86
CA LEU A 123 1.11 7.20 -7.49
C LEU A 123 0.56 7.92 -8.72
N ARG A 124 1.44 8.26 -9.68
CA ARG A 124 1.00 8.85 -10.96
C ARG A 124 0.15 7.90 -11.79
N ALA A 125 0.52 6.63 -11.85
CA ALA A 125 -0.25 5.65 -12.61
C ALA A 125 -1.67 5.55 -12.04
N ASP A 126 -1.81 5.57 -10.71
CA ASP A 126 -3.10 5.57 -10.04
C ASP A 126 -3.91 6.86 -10.29
N GLN A 127 -3.23 8.02 -10.33
CA GLN A 127 -3.85 9.32 -10.61
C GLN A 127 -4.15 9.54 -12.10
N ALA A 128 -3.34 8.94 -12.98
CA ALA A 128 -3.46 9.09 -14.44
C ALA A 128 -4.49 8.15 -15.05
N LEU A 129 -5.05 7.21 -14.29
CA LEU A 129 -6.19 6.43 -14.76
C LEU A 129 -7.39 7.39 -14.84
N PRO A 130 -7.82 7.83 -16.05
CA PRO A 130 -9.07 8.58 -16.17
C PRO A 130 -10.18 7.74 -15.57
N GLU A 131 -11.15 8.38 -14.93
CA GLU A 131 -12.32 7.67 -14.34
C GLU A 131 -13.00 6.74 -15.36
N SER A 132 -12.93 7.09 -16.64
CA SER A 132 -13.43 6.28 -17.76
C SER A 132 -12.60 5.02 -18.07
N GLN A 133 -11.37 4.87 -17.54
CA GLN A 133 -10.53 3.68 -17.76
C GLN A 133 -10.41 2.77 -16.53
N ALA A 134 -10.74 3.26 -15.33
CA ALA A 134 -10.81 2.42 -14.16
C ALA A 134 -12.05 1.51 -14.28
N GLN A 135 -11.83 0.23 -14.57
CA GLN A 135 -12.92 -0.75 -14.60
C GLN A 135 -13.49 -1.02 -13.19
N LEU A 136 -12.79 -0.59 -12.14
CA LEU A 136 -13.16 -0.81 -10.76
C LEU A 136 -12.73 0.36 -9.87
N SER A 137 -13.67 1.04 -9.23
CA SER A 137 -13.42 2.00 -8.15
C SER A 137 -13.82 1.37 -6.82
N LEU A 138 -12.85 1.17 -5.92
CA LEU A 138 -13.04 0.44 -4.67
C LEU A 138 -13.17 1.40 -3.49
N GLN A 139 -14.35 1.46 -2.88
CA GLN A 139 -14.61 2.18 -1.64
C GLN A 139 -14.29 1.28 -0.44
N VAL A 140 -13.09 1.42 0.10
CA VAL A 140 -12.57 0.53 1.15
C VAL A 140 -13.41 0.58 2.42
N LYS A 141 -13.78 1.77 2.90
CA LYS A 141 -14.61 1.93 4.12
C LYS A 141 -16.06 1.50 3.91
N GLY A 142 -16.60 1.71 2.70
CA GLY A 142 -17.96 1.37 2.35
C GLY A 142 -18.16 -0.09 1.93
N LEU A 143 -17.11 -0.90 1.86
CA LEU A 143 -17.12 -2.28 1.37
C LEU A 143 -17.85 -2.41 0.02
N ARG A 144 -17.65 -1.43 -0.86
CA ARG A 144 -18.31 -1.34 -2.16
C ARG A 144 -17.32 -1.17 -3.28
N ALA A 145 -17.65 -1.73 -4.43
CA ALA A 145 -16.97 -1.45 -5.67
C ALA A 145 -17.93 -0.85 -6.70
N GLN A 146 -17.52 0.24 -7.35
CA GLN A 146 -18.19 0.82 -8.49
C GLN A 146 -17.60 0.21 -9.75
N CYS A 147 -18.45 -0.32 -10.61
CA CYS A 147 -18.12 -1.02 -11.85
C CYS A 147 -18.90 -0.43 -13.02
N PRO A 148 -18.57 -0.75 -14.30
CA PRO A 148 -19.22 -0.17 -15.47
C PRO A 148 -20.74 -0.29 -15.51
N LEU A 149 -21.31 -1.40 -15.05
CA LEU A 149 -22.75 -1.65 -15.04
C LEU A 149 -23.45 -1.39 -13.70
N GLY A 150 -22.71 -0.90 -12.69
CA GLY A 150 -23.30 -0.59 -11.39
C GLY A 150 -22.34 -0.73 -10.23
N SER A 151 -22.89 -0.79 -9.02
CA SER A 151 -22.11 -1.00 -7.79
C SER A 151 -22.41 -2.36 -7.18
N ILE A 152 -21.41 -2.93 -6.52
CA ILE A 152 -21.52 -4.24 -5.88
C ILE A 152 -20.99 -4.15 -4.44
N GLU A 153 -21.63 -4.87 -3.54
CA GLU A 153 -21.17 -5.05 -2.18
C GLU A 153 -20.15 -6.18 -2.10
N LEU A 154 -19.06 -5.89 -1.44
CA LEU A 154 -17.97 -6.82 -1.20
C LEU A 154 -17.88 -7.15 0.28
N SER A 155 -17.44 -8.36 0.61
CA SER A 155 -17.06 -8.67 1.99
C SER A 155 -15.76 -7.96 2.38
N ALA A 156 -15.51 -7.78 3.67
CA ALA A 156 -14.27 -7.19 4.17
C ALA A 156 -13.01 -7.91 3.63
N VAL A 157 -13.07 -9.24 3.51
CA VAL A 157 -11.98 -10.05 2.95
C VAL A 157 -11.78 -9.79 1.45
N GLU A 158 -12.86 -9.65 0.66
CA GLU A 158 -12.78 -9.33 -0.78
C GLU A 158 -12.17 -7.94 -0.99
N VAL A 159 -12.57 -6.95 -0.18
CA VAL A 159 -11.98 -5.60 -0.19
C VAL A 159 -10.51 -5.64 0.19
N ALA A 160 -10.14 -6.39 1.25
CA ALA A 160 -8.76 -6.53 1.67
C ALA A 160 -7.89 -7.18 0.58
N LEU A 161 -8.38 -8.25 -0.06
CA LEU A 161 -7.69 -8.92 -1.18
C LEU A 161 -7.46 -7.97 -2.37
N LEU A 162 -8.50 -7.27 -2.82
CA LEU A 162 -8.39 -6.34 -3.95
C LEU A 162 -7.47 -5.17 -3.62
N THR A 163 -7.57 -4.62 -2.40
CA THR A 163 -6.71 -3.52 -1.95
C THR A 163 -5.25 -3.93 -1.88
N ALA A 164 -4.97 -5.09 -1.30
CA ALA A 164 -3.61 -5.60 -1.18
C ALA A 164 -2.99 -5.89 -2.56
N LEU A 165 -3.75 -6.54 -3.45
CA LEU A 165 -3.30 -6.80 -4.82
C LEU A 165 -3.09 -5.52 -5.63
N ALA A 166 -4.01 -4.55 -5.54
CA ALA A 166 -3.88 -3.28 -6.24
C ALA A 166 -2.62 -2.50 -5.83
N ARG A 167 -2.19 -2.65 -4.57
CA ARG A 167 -1.01 -1.99 -4.01
C ARG A 167 0.29 -2.75 -4.22
N ALA A 168 0.21 -4.06 -4.41
CA ALA A 168 1.39 -4.91 -4.53
C ALA A 168 2.23 -4.57 -5.77
N PRO A 169 3.56 -4.74 -5.71
CA PRO A 169 4.44 -4.61 -6.87
C PRO A 169 3.98 -5.49 -8.03
N GLY A 170 3.77 -4.87 -9.21
CA GLY A 170 3.21 -5.60 -10.36
C GLY A 170 1.81 -6.17 -10.14
N GLN A 171 1.09 -5.68 -9.12
CA GLN A 171 -0.23 -6.16 -8.72
C GLN A 171 -0.25 -7.66 -8.42
N ARG A 172 0.84 -8.20 -7.84
CA ARG A 172 1.03 -9.62 -7.53
C ARG A 172 1.25 -9.83 -6.05
N LEU A 173 0.62 -10.89 -5.52
CA LEU A 173 0.86 -11.36 -4.16
C LEU A 173 1.09 -12.87 -4.17
N ALA A 174 2.04 -13.30 -3.34
CA ALA A 174 2.32 -14.69 -3.12
C ALA A 174 1.17 -15.38 -2.36
N TYR A 175 1.06 -16.73 -2.50
CA TYR A 175 0.01 -17.48 -1.81
C TYR A 175 0.00 -17.25 -0.30
N TRP A 176 1.16 -17.21 0.34
CA TRP A 176 1.26 -17.01 1.79
C TRP A 176 0.73 -15.62 2.23
N GLN A 177 0.99 -14.56 1.44
CA GLN A 177 0.46 -13.20 1.71
C GLN A 177 -1.07 -13.16 1.58
N LEU A 178 -1.60 -13.86 0.57
CA LEU A 178 -3.04 -13.95 0.35
C LEU A 178 -3.74 -14.76 1.45
N PHE A 179 -3.08 -15.79 1.97
CA PHE A 179 -3.59 -16.59 3.09
C PHE A 179 -3.70 -15.76 4.36
N GLU A 180 -2.69 -14.96 4.66
CA GLU A 180 -2.70 -14.09 5.83
C GLU A 180 -3.86 -13.09 5.78
N ILE A 181 -4.15 -12.53 4.59
CA ILE A 181 -5.31 -11.64 4.39
C ILE A 181 -6.64 -12.37 4.63
N ILE A 182 -6.74 -13.64 4.22
CA ILE A 182 -8.00 -14.40 4.32
C ILE A 182 -8.25 -14.91 5.73
N ASN A 183 -7.20 -15.29 6.44
CA ASN A 183 -7.28 -15.93 7.75
C ASN A 183 -6.12 -15.49 8.65
N PRO A 184 -6.13 -14.24 9.13
CA PRO A 184 -5.07 -13.72 9.99
C PRO A 184 -4.85 -14.61 11.22
N GLY A 185 -3.64 -15.16 11.38
CA GLY A 185 -3.27 -16.02 12.51
C GLY A 185 -3.93 -17.42 12.53
N GLY A 186 -4.50 -17.86 11.41
CA GLY A 186 -5.14 -19.18 11.30
C GLY A 186 -4.16 -20.29 10.93
N ASP A 187 -4.40 -21.50 11.49
CA ASP A 187 -3.66 -22.71 11.13
C ASP A 187 -3.94 -23.18 9.70
N ALA A 188 -2.89 -23.63 9.03
CA ALA A 188 -2.84 -24.29 7.72
C ALA A 188 -3.68 -23.65 6.60
N ALA A 189 -3.00 -22.90 5.79
CA ALA A 189 -3.51 -22.33 4.55
C ALA A 189 -4.10 -23.39 3.61
N ASN A 190 -5.41 -23.36 3.42
CA ASN A 190 -6.08 -24.23 2.47
C ASN A 190 -6.20 -23.53 1.11
N LEU A 191 -5.33 -23.90 0.15
CA LEU A 191 -5.34 -23.42 -1.24
C LEU A 191 -6.73 -23.51 -1.89
N ALA A 192 -7.50 -24.54 -1.57
CA ALA A 192 -8.85 -24.71 -2.08
C ALA A 192 -9.78 -23.56 -1.62
N ASN A 193 -9.63 -23.10 -0.40
CA ASN A 193 -10.43 -22.00 0.15
C ASN A 193 -10.12 -20.66 -0.55
N LEU A 194 -8.84 -20.36 -0.82
CA LEU A 194 -8.42 -19.20 -1.59
C LEU A 194 -8.97 -19.24 -3.02
N ALA A 195 -8.82 -20.39 -3.70
CA ALA A 195 -9.30 -20.56 -5.08
C ALA A 195 -10.82 -20.36 -5.19
N VAL A 196 -11.59 -20.88 -4.23
CA VAL A 196 -13.05 -20.68 -4.19
C VAL A 196 -13.39 -19.19 -4.00
N ARG A 197 -12.70 -18.49 -3.10
CA ARG A 197 -12.93 -17.06 -2.87
C ARG A 197 -12.58 -16.22 -4.10
N VAL A 198 -11.44 -16.48 -4.73
CA VAL A 198 -11.03 -15.80 -5.97
C VAL A 198 -12.03 -16.07 -7.10
N THR A 199 -12.52 -17.30 -7.23
CA THR A 199 -13.53 -17.65 -8.25
C THR A 199 -14.84 -16.91 -8.03
N ARG A 200 -15.32 -16.83 -6.78
CA ARG A 200 -16.53 -16.07 -6.43
C ARG A 200 -16.35 -14.58 -6.69
N LEU A 201 -15.21 -14.01 -6.33
CA LEU A 201 -14.89 -12.60 -6.58
C LEU A 201 -14.85 -12.29 -8.09
N ARG A 202 -14.21 -13.15 -8.90
CA ARG A 202 -14.21 -13.02 -10.37
C ARG A 202 -15.64 -12.97 -10.93
N LYS A 203 -16.48 -13.91 -10.49
CA LYS A 203 -17.87 -13.96 -10.92
C LYS A 203 -18.62 -12.67 -10.58
N LYS A 204 -18.53 -12.22 -9.33
CA LYS A 204 -19.13 -10.95 -8.89
C LYS A 204 -18.70 -9.76 -9.76
N LEU A 205 -17.41 -9.64 -10.07
CA LEU A 205 -16.90 -8.55 -10.91
C LEU A 205 -17.39 -8.64 -12.36
N THR A 206 -17.46 -9.85 -12.91
CA THR A 206 -18.01 -10.09 -14.27
C THR A 206 -19.49 -9.74 -14.35
N ASP A 207 -20.28 -10.13 -13.34
CA ASP A 207 -21.72 -9.88 -13.29
C ASP A 207 -22.07 -8.37 -13.28
N VAL A 208 -21.12 -7.49 -12.89
CA VAL A 208 -21.28 -6.02 -12.89
C VAL A 208 -20.49 -5.33 -13.99
N GLY A 209 -20.14 -6.05 -15.05
CA GLY A 209 -19.61 -5.49 -16.28
C GLY A 209 -18.11 -5.28 -16.33
N VAL A 210 -17.36 -5.85 -15.39
CA VAL A 210 -15.90 -5.88 -15.52
C VAL A 210 -15.52 -6.87 -16.61
N SER A 211 -14.92 -6.37 -17.69
CA SER A 211 -14.52 -7.19 -18.84
C SER A 211 -13.05 -7.59 -18.76
N GLY A 212 -12.72 -8.77 -19.30
CA GLY A 212 -11.37 -9.30 -19.35
C GLY A 212 -10.95 -10.06 -18.10
N PRO A 213 -9.68 -10.48 -18.03
CA PRO A 213 -9.15 -11.20 -16.89
C PRO A 213 -9.02 -10.25 -15.69
N THR A 214 -9.74 -10.53 -14.60
CA THR A 214 -9.71 -9.70 -13.38
C THR A 214 -8.55 -10.10 -12.45
N LEU A 215 -8.44 -11.39 -12.18
CA LEU A 215 -7.42 -11.99 -11.32
C LEU A 215 -6.84 -13.20 -12.05
N GLN A 216 -5.53 -13.29 -12.18
CA GLN A 216 -4.86 -14.44 -12.82
C GLN A 216 -4.00 -15.20 -11.83
N VAL A 217 -3.90 -16.52 -12.03
CA VAL A 217 -2.97 -17.38 -11.29
C VAL A 217 -1.57 -17.18 -11.87
N VAL A 218 -0.62 -16.82 -11.02
CA VAL A 218 0.81 -16.91 -11.34
C VAL A 218 1.30 -18.26 -10.82
N ARG A 219 1.65 -19.16 -11.75
CA ARG A 219 1.99 -20.55 -11.40
C ARG A 219 3.08 -20.60 -10.33
N HIS A 220 2.84 -21.39 -9.29
CA HIS A 220 3.72 -21.60 -8.13
C HIS A 220 4.02 -20.38 -7.27
N GLU A 221 3.47 -19.18 -7.61
CA GLU A 221 3.73 -17.95 -6.90
C GLU A 221 2.49 -17.45 -6.14
N GLY A 222 1.37 -17.21 -6.83
CA GLY A 222 0.19 -16.62 -6.21
C GLY A 222 -0.84 -16.13 -7.21
N TYR A 223 -1.36 -14.91 -6.97
CA TYR A 223 -2.33 -14.27 -7.87
C TYR A 223 -1.86 -12.88 -8.28
N GLN A 224 -2.28 -12.48 -9.48
CA GLN A 224 -2.11 -11.14 -10.03
C GLN A 224 -3.46 -10.51 -10.35
N LEU A 225 -3.62 -9.24 -9.99
CA LEU A 225 -4.73 -8.40 -10.41
C LEU A 225 -4.42 -7.83 -11.80
N CYS A 226 -5.33 -8.03 -12.76
CA CYS A 226 -5.10 -7.69 -14.17
C CYS A 226 -5.99 -6.54 -14.66
N LEU A 227 -6.61 -5.80 -13.75
CA LEU A 227 -7.43 -4.64 -14.08
C LEU A 227 -7.00 -3.41 -13.29
N PRO A 228 -7.15 -2.21 -13.85
CA PRO A 228 -6.90 -0.98 -13.13
C PRO A 228 -7.98 -0.78 -12.05
N VAL A 229 -7.54 -0.58 -10.81
CA VAL A 229 -8.39 -0.33 -9.63
C VAL A 229 -8.07 1.04 -9.06
N LYS A 230 -9.09 1.89 -8.94
CA LYS A 230 -9.01 3.16 -8.21
C LYS A 230 -9.45 2.91 -6.77
N LEU A 231 -8.58 3.19 -5.81
CA LEU A 231 -8.90 3.12 -4.38
C LEU A 231 -9.48 4.46 -3.91
N LEU A 232 -10.65 4.43 -3.24
CA LEU A 232 -11.40 5.58 -2.73
C LEU A 232 -11.59 5.50 -1.22
#